data_24f0b745bce2d325a333156873f7d89a
#
_entry.id   24f0b745bce2d325a333156873f7d89a
#
_cell.length_a   1.000
_cell.length_b   1.000
_cell.length_c   1.000
_cell.angle_alpha   90.00
_cell.angle_beta   90.00
_cell.angle_gamma   90.00
#
_symmetry.space_group_name_H-M   'P 1'
#
loop_
_entity.id
_entity.type
_entity.pdbx_description
1 polymer ?
#
loop_
_entity_poly.entity_id
_entity_poly.type
_entity_poly.pdbx_seq_one_letter_code
_entity_poly.pdbx_strand_id
1 'polypeptide(L)'
;MKKIYLIGDCHVSRVSEHYGKNKVTPSLVDVVFWGKAAKSVWNLDFKKMYEEEELSSGKEEQLFYGDGIIPFSDIKDDGILLLWFGYVDVRTFLSRYDNADEVAKRYIKEIVNNFKNSTIVIIEPLPQFTEMILKYEGISSHYTYQQRLNQNKKFLDSLHKYAHDAGITNFIFQSEILDAVGVKELTPDMTHNKAPHPVDGLKDEYNSKILDLFIKKSLELLNDWS
;
A
#
# COMPACT_ATOMS: atom_id res chain seq x y z
N MET A 1 11.53 -21.64 -2.45
CA MET A 1 10.15 -21.12 -2.46
C MET A 1 10.25 -19.63 -2.68
N LYS A 2 9.60 -19.08 -3.69
CA LYS A 2 9.65 -17.62 -3.95
C LYS A 2 8.81 -16.91 -2.90
N LYS A 3 9.29 -15.78 -2.40
CA LYS A 3 8.59 -14.96 -1.42
C LYS A 3 7.80 -13.85 -2.10
N ILE A 4 6.64 -13.55 -1.55
CA ILE A 4 5.83 -12.39 -1.90
C ILE A 4 5.95 -11.42 -0.73
N TYR A 5 6.40 -10.21 -0.99
CA TYR A 5 6.51 -9.14 -0.01
C TYR A 5 5.43 -8.10 -0.27
N LEU A 6 4.53 -7.91 0.67
CA LEU A 6 3.55 -6.81 0.64
C LEU A 6 4.07 -5.66 1.51
N ILE A 7 4.42 -4.57 0.87
CA ILE A 7 5.08 -3.41 1.47
C ILE A 7 4.20 -2.17 1.28
N GLY A 8 3.94 -1.43 2.34
CA GLY A 8 3.10 -0.26 2.18
C GLY A 8 2.89 0.59 3.44
N ASP A 9 1.82 1.36 3.39
CA ASP A 9 1.37 2.20 4.49
C ASP A 9 0.52 1.41 5.51
N CYS A 10 -0.30 2.11 6.30
CA CYS A 10 -1.13 1.50 7.35
C CYS A 10 -2.11 0.43 6.86
N HIS A 11 -2.48 0.41 5.59
CA HIS A 11 -3.38 -0.62 5.05
C HIS A 11 -2.71 -1.99 5.05
N VAL A 12 -1.41 -2.05 4.75
CA VAL A 12 -0.65 -3.31 4.82
C VAL A 12 -0.65 -3.89 6.23
N SER A 13 -0.47 -3.06 7.26
CA SER A 13 -0.52 -3.52 8.64
C SER A 13 -1.88 -4.15 8.98
N ARG A 14 -2.99 -3.59 8.49
CA ARG A 14 -4.33 -4.14 8.72
C ARG A 14 -4.56 -5.46 7.99
N VAL A 15 -4.11 -5.55 6.75
CA VAL A 15 -4.20 -6.81 5.98
C VAL A 15 -3.35 -7.89 6.64
N SER A 16 -2.17 -7.56 7.17
CA SER A 16 -1.31 -8.52 7.88
C SER A 16 -1.92 -9.01 9.19
N GLU A 17 -2.56 -8.14 9.98
CA GLU A 17 -3.29 -8.53 11.19
C GLU A 17 -4.39 -9.55 10.87
N HIS A 18 -5.12 -9.33 9.77
CA HIS A 18 -6.15 -10.26 9.32
C HIS A 18 -5.56 -11.60 8.91
N TYR A 19 -4.47 -11.57 8.13
CA TYR A 19 -3.75 -12.77 7.69
C TYR A 19 -3.24 -13.61 8.87
N GLY A 20 -2.59 -12.97 9.84
CA GLY A 20 -2.09 -13.65 11.04
C GLY A 20 -3.19 -14.35 11.84
N LYS A 21 -4.38 -13.75 11.96
CA LYS A 21 -5.53 -14.32 12.67
C LYS A 21 -6.12 -15.54 11.97
N ASN A 22 -6.15 -15.56 10.64
CA ASN A 22 -6.89 -16.56 9.87
C ASN A 22 -6.00 -17.63 9.23
N LYS A 23 -4.66 -17.49 9.26
CA LYS A 23 -3.65 -18.42 8.71
C LYS A 23 -4.02 -19.03 7.35
N VAL A 24 -4.62 -18.22 6.48
CA VAL A 24 -4.98 -18.64 5.12
C VAL A 24 -3.74 -18.54 4.25
N THR A 25 -2.87 -19.54 4.31
CA THR A 25 -1.73 -19.62 3.39
C THR A 25 -2.03 -20.64 2.32
N PRO A 26 -1.97 -20.30 1.03
CA PRO A 26 -1.71 -21.28 0.03
C PRO A 26 -0.33 -21.91 0.35
N SER A 27 -0.25 -23.22 0.45
CA SER A 27 0.96 -23.97 0.81
C SER A 27 2.15 -23.79 -0.15
N LEU A 28 2.01 -22.96 -1.18
CA LEU A 28 2.97 -22.77 -2.27
C LEU A 28 3.76 -21.46 -2.21
N VAL A 29 3.34 -20.48 -1.41
CA VAL A 29 3.98 -19.16 -1.32
C VAL A 29 4.08 -18.69 0.12
N ASP A 30 5.17 -18.01 0.42
CA ASP A 30 5.40 -17.36 1.70
C ASP A 30 5.11 -15.86 1.51
N VAL A 31 4.04 -15.37 2.15
CA VAL A 31 3.65 -13.96 2.09
C VAL A 31 4.20 -13.26 3.32
N VAL A 32 4.98 -12.23 3.08
CA VAL A 32 5.66 -11.46 4.11
C VAL A 32 5.19 -10.02 4.04
N PHE A 33 4.95 -9.41 5.19
CA PHE A 33 4.36 -8.09 5.28
C PHE A 33 5.32 -7.08 5.90
N TRP A 34 5.33 -5.89 5.35
CA TRP A 34 5.91 -4.71 5.97
C TRP A 34 4.96 -3.52 5.78
N GLY A 35 4.55 -2.89 6.87
CA GLY A 35 3.66 -1.73 6.81
C GLY A 35 3.98 -0.75 7.92
N LYS A 36 3.98 0.54 7.60
CA LYS A 36 4.22 1.62 8.56
C LYS A 36 3.10 2.65 8.52
N ALA A 37 2.50 2.91 9.66
CA ALA A 37 1.43 3.90 9.79
C ALA A 37 1.89 5.29 9.30
N ALA A 38 1.00 5.97 8.57
CA ALA A 38 1.20 7.31 8.03
C ALA A 38 2.46 7.49 7.15
N LYS A 39 3.03 6.40 6.60
CA LYS A 39 4.15 6.52 5.66
C LYS A 39 3.64 7.11 4.35
N SER A 40 4.17 8.27 4.02
CA SER A 40 3.87 8.99 2.78
C SER A 40 4.90 8.66 1.72
N VAL A 41 4.47 8.59 0.46
CA VAL A 41 5.38 8.48 -0.70
C VAL A 41 6.35 9.66 -0.76
N TRP A 42 5.91 10.85 -0.35
CA TRP A 42 6.77 12.04 -0.28
C TRP A 42 8.01 11.85 0.60
N ASN A 43 7.87 11.12 1.71
CA ASN A 43 8.96 10.84 2.65
C ASN A 43 9.53 9.42 2.50
N LEU A 44 9.23 8.75 1.39
CA LEU A 44 9.74 7.42 1.14
C LEU A 44 11.22 7.48 0.78
N ASP A 45 12.01 6.70 1.52
CA ASP A 45 13.45 6.53 1.34
C ASP A 45 13.78 5.11 1.82
N PHE A 46 13.81 4.17 0.88
CA PHE A 46 14.02 2.76 1.20
C PHE A 46 15.40 2.51 1.80
N LYS A 47 16.43 3.20 1.33
CA LYS A 47 17.78 3.05 1.88
C LYS A 47 17.82 3.46 3.35
N LYS A 48 17.24 4.60 3.68
CA LYS A 48 17.14 5.08 5.06
C LYS A 48 16.30 4.13 5.93
N MET A 49 15.27 3.50 5.37
CA MET A 49 14.46 2.52 6.09
C MET A 49 15.29 1.28 6.46
N TYR A 50 16.15 0.79 5.58
CA TYR A 50 17.09 -0.29 5.91
C TYR A 50 18.04 0.12 7.05
N GLU A 51 18.64 1.30 6.96
CA GLU A 51 19.61 1.80 7.94
C GLU A 51 18.97 2.05 9.32
N GLU A 52 17.76 2.62 9.37
CA GLU A 52 17.04 2.89 10.62
C GLU A 52 16.61 1.61 11.35
N GLU A 53 16.22 0.58 10.63
CA GLU A 53 15.79 -0.68 11.25
C GLU A 53 16.97 -1.54 11.70
N GLU A 54 18.11 -1.52 11.04
CA GLU A 54 19.33 -2.13 11.55
C GLU A 54 19.74 -1.53 12.92
N LEU A 55 19.55 -0.22 13.09
CA LEU A 55 19.86 0.48 14.34
C LEU A 55 18.81 0.25 15.44
N SER A 56 17.56 -0.05 15.05
CA SER A 56 16.43 -0.22 15.98
C SER A 56 16.16 -1.67 16.38
N SER A 57 16.87 -2.63 15.81
CA SER A 57 16.67 -4.08 16.07
C SER A 57 16.83 -4.52 17.54
N GLY A 58 16.98 -3.59 18.47
CA GLY A 58 17.04 -3.82 19.92
C GLY A 58 15.97 -3.13 20.77
N LYS A 59 15.02 -2.37 20.21
CA LYS A 59 14.06 -1.57 21.00
C LYS A 59 12.62 -1.70 20.50
N GLU A 60 11.79 -2.31 21.31
CA GLU A 60 10.34 -2.15 21.62
C GLU A 60 9.33 -1.58 20.58
N GLU A 61 9.67 -1.23 19.36
CA GLU A 61 8.70 -0.81 18.34
C GLU A 61 7.86 -1.95 17.76
N GLN A 62 8.10 -3.20 18.17
CA GLN A 62 7.28 -4.36 17.78
C GLN A 62 5.83 -4.32 18.29
N LEU A 63 5.48 -3.37 19.13
CA LEU A 63 4.15 -3.31 19.79
C LEU A 63 2.99 -2.86 18.87
N PHE A 64 3.25 -2.43 17.65
CA PHE A 64 2.20 -1.96 16.71
C PHE A 64 2.00 -2.85 15.49
N TYR A 65 2.72 -3.95 15.37
CA TYR A 65 2.69 -4.78 14.18
C TYR A 65 2.14 -6.17 14.51
N GLY A 66 1.12 -6.58 13.77
CA GLY A 66 0.51 -7.91 13.91
C GLY A 66 1.50 -9.03 13.58
N ASP A 67 1.16 -10.26 13.95
CA ASP A 67 1.93 -11.47 13.62
C ASP A 67 2.17 -11.57 12.11
N GLY A 68 3.44 -11.68 11.69
CA GLY A 68 3.83 -11.83 10.29
C GLY A 68 4.51 -10.61 9.67
N ILE A 69 4.65 -9.50 10.40
CA ILE A 69 5.44 -8.35 9.94
C ILE A 69 6.91 -8.60 10.24
N ILE A 70 7.74 -8.41 9.22
CA ILE A 70 9.19 -8.51 9.35
C ILE A 70 9.84 -7.13 9.32
N PRO A 71 11.06 -6.98 9.85
CA PRO A 71 11.89 -5.81 9.62
C PRO A 71 12.09 -5.55 8.12
N PHE A 72 12.17 -4.28 7.75
CA PHE A 72 12.41 -3.91 6.34
C PHE A 72 13.74 -4.46 5.82
N SER A 73 14.74 -4.56 6.70
CA SER A 73 16.04 -5.17 6.42
C SER A 73 15.97 -6.64 5.96
N ASP A 74 14.91 -7.35 6.31
CA ASP A 74 14.71 -8.75 5.92
C ASP A 74 14.04 -8.91 4.55
N ILE A 75 13.59 -7.82 3.93
CA ILE A 75 13.05 -7.81 2.58
C ILE A 75 14.20 -7.98 1.58
N LYS A 76 14.14 -9.03 0.80
CA LYS A 76 15.16 -9.34 -0.20
C LYS A 76 14.72 -8.91 -1.59
N ASP A 77 15.69 -8.44 -2.37
CA ASP A 77 15.47 -8.06 -3.78
C ASP A 77 15.59 -9.29 -4.71
N ASP A 78 14.78 -10.32 -4.44
CA ASP A 78 14.79 -11.59 -5.20
C ASP A 78 13.40 -12.25 -5.34
N GLY A 79 12.32 -11.48 -5.04
CA GLY A 79 10.95 -11.99 -5.00
C GLY A 79 9.97 -11.16 -5.82
N ILE A 80 8.71 -11.28 -5.45
CA ILE A 80 7.64 -10.40 -5.92
C ILE A 80 7.38 -9.35 -4.86
N LEU A 81 7.52 -8.09 -5.22
CA LEU A 81 7.26 -6.95 -4.35
C LEU A 81 5.94 -6.29 -4.75
N LEU A 82 4.96 -6.41 -3.89
CA LEU A 82 3.67 -5.72 -3.95
C LEU A 82 3.80 -4.40 -3.18
N LEU A 83 3.85 -3.28 -3.88
CA LEU A 83 4.09 -1.97 -3.28
C LEU A 83 2.80 -1.18 -3.19
N TRP A 84 2.30 -0.98 -1.98
CA TRP A 84 1.01 -0.33 -1.71
C TRP A 84 1.15 0.93 -0.87
N PHE A 85 1.49 2.02 -1.54
CA PHE A 85 1.67 3.35 -0.95
C PHE A 85 0.79 4.39 -1.66
N GLY A 86 0.70 5.58 -1.07
CA GLY A 86 0.11 6.76 -1.69
C GLY A 86 -1.26 7.15 -1.15
N TYR A 87 -1.92 6.33 -0.34
CA TYR A 87 -3.22 6.68 0.22
C TYR A 87 -3.13 7.92 1.13
N VAL A 88 -2.09 7.99 1.96
CA VAL A 88 -1.83 9.15 2.83
C VAL A 88 -1.58 10.40 2.01
N ASP A 89 -0.82 10.27 0.92
CA ASP A 89 -0.50 11.39 0.03
C ASP A 89 -1.76 11.93 -0.65
N VAL A 90 -2.53 11.07 -1.30
CA VAL A 90 -3.77 11.47 -1.98
C VAL A 90 -4.77 12.09 -1.01
N ARG A 91 -4.89 11.52 0.20
CA ARG A 91 -5.82 12.01 1.20
C ARG A 91 -5.46 13.38 1.75
N THR A 92 -4.17 13.64 2.00
CA THR A 92 -3.74 14.78 2.83
C THR A 92 -2.80 15.75 2.14
N PHE A 93 -1.81 15.26 1.39
CA PHE A 93 -0.72 16.08 0.93
C PHE A 93 -0.89 16.61 -0.48
N LEU A 94 -1.35 15.80 -1.42
CA LEU A 94 -1.40 16.20 -2.83
C LEU A 94 -2.34 17.38 -3.07
N SER A 95 -3.49 17.40 -2.39
CA SER A 95 -4.41 18.54 -2.49
C SER A 95 -3.83 19.84 -1.92
N ARG A 96 -2.91 19.72 -0.95
CA ARG A 96 -2.28 20.89 -0.30
C ARG A 96 -1.17 21.49 -1.13
N TYR A 97 -0.41 20.67 -1.85
CA TYR A 97 0.81 21.10 -2.51
C TYR A 97 0.75 21.04 -4.03
N ASP A 98 -0.32 20.47 -4.60
CA ASP A 98 -0.53 20.27 -6.05
C ASP A 98 0.72 19.67 -6.76
N ASN A 99 1.37 18.72 -6.12
CA ASN A 99 2.64 18.13 -6.55
C ASN A 99 2.56 16.65 -6.90
N ALA A 100 1.40 16.19 -7.35
CA ALA A 100 1.13 14.78 -7.66
C ALA A 100 2.16 14.18 -8.64
N ASP A 101 2.57 14.93 -9.65
CA ASP A 101 3.56 14.49 -10.64
C ASP A 101 4.94 14.26 -10.01
N GLU A 102 5.40 15.18 -9.17
CA GLU A 102 6.69 15.07 -8.48
C GLU A 102 6.71 13.89 -7.51
N VAL A 103 5.62 13.70 -6.76
CA VAL A 103 5.46 12.58 -5.81
C VAL A 103 5.52 11.25 -6.54
N ALA A 104 4.77 11.09 -7.63
CA ALA A 104 4.78 9.88 -8.44
C ALA A 104 6.15 9.59 -9.04
N LYS A 105 6.81 10.61 -9.59
CA LYS A 105 8.17 10.50 -10.14
C LYS A 105 9.19 10.06 -9.09
N ARG A 106 9.13 10.65 -7.90
CA ARG A 106 9.99 10.28 -6.78
C ARG A 106 9.76 8.84 -6.34
N TYR A 107 8.50 8.42 -6.25
CA TYR A 107 8.15 7.05 -5.87
C TYR A 107 8.77 6.02 -6.81
N ILE A 108 8.57 6.19 -8.11
CA ILE A 108 9.15 5.28 -9.11
C ILE A 108 10.68 5.28 -9.05
N LYS A 109 11.29 6.45 -8.88
CA LYS A 109 12.74 6.53 -8.72
C LYS A 109 13.24 5.76 -7.51
N GLU A 110 12.56 5.85 -6.37
CA GLU A 110 12.91 5.08 -5.17
C GLU A 110 12.80 3.57 -5.41
N ILE A 111 11.73 3.12 -6.09
CA ILE A 111 11.56 1.71 -6.43
C ILE A 111 12.73 1.20 -7.29
N VAL A 112 13.00 1.86 -8.40
CA VAL A 112 14.04 1.44 -9.37
C VAL A 112 15.43 1.46 -8.77
N ASN A 113 15.71 2.41 -7.88
CA ASN A 113 17.02 2.50 -7.24
C ASN A 113 17.31 1.37 -6.25
N ASN A 114 16.26 0.87 -5.59
CA ASN A 114 16.40 -0.07 -4.48
C ASN A 114 16.06 -1.53 -4.83
N PHE A 115 15.20 -1.76 -5.84
CA PHE A 115 14.74 -3.10 -6.20
C PHE A 115 15.00 -3.39 -7.67
N LYS A 116 16.14 -4.05 -7.96
CA LYS A 116 16.62 -4.30 -9.34
C LYS A 116 16.36 -5.71 -9.82
N ASN A 117 16.21 -6.66 -8.89
CA ASN A 117 16.12 -8.08 -9.19
C ASN A 117 14.73 -8.65 -8.88
N SER A 118 13.86 -7.85 -8.27
CA SER A 118 12.52 -8.25 -7.91
C SER A 118 11.52 -7.96 -9.03
N THR A 119 10.48 -8.78 -9.09
CA THR A 119 9.28 -8.43 -9.86
C THR A 119 8.47 -7.41 -9.10
N ILE A 120 8.36 -6.20 -9.63
CA ILE A 120 7.60 -5.12 -9.02
C ILE A 120 6.15 -5.18 -9.47
N VAL A 121 5.24 -5.11 -8.50
CA VAL A 121 3.80 -4.89 -8.70
C VAL A 121 3.41 -3.63 -7.94
N ILE A 122 2.96 -2.62 -8.63
CA ILE A 122 2.46 -1.40 -8.00
C ILE A 122 0.96 -1.56 -7.75
N ILE A 123 0.56 -1.44 -6.50
CA ILE A 123 -0.85 -1.39 -6.12
C ILE A 123 -1.25 0.07 -6.04
N GLU A 124 -2.26 0.45 -6.80
CA GLU A 124 -2.83 1.79 -6.69
C GLU A 124 -3.34 2.05 -5.26
N PRO A 125 -3.18 3.27 -4.72
CA PRO A 125 -3.73 3.60 -3.41
C PRO A 125 -5.24 3.37 -3.41
N LEU A 126 -5.81 3.01 -2.27
CA LEU A 126 -7.26 2.84 -2.14
C LEU A 126 -8.01 4.05 -2.66
N PRO A 127 -9.15 3.85 -3.34
CA PRO A 127 -10.04 4.94 -3.70
C PRO A 127 -10.42 5.76 -2.47
N GLN A 128 -10.67 7.05 -2.68
CA GLN A 128 -11.10 7.92 -1.59
C GLN A 128 -12.53 7.58 -1.15
N PHE A 129 -12.77 7.62 0.14
CA PHE A 129 -14.13 7.48 0.68
C PHE A 129 -15.00 8.68 0.28
N THR A 130 -16.26 8.40 -0.07
CA THR A 130 -17.22 9.42 -0.54
C THR A 130 -17.52 10.49 0.51
N GLU A 131 -17.59 10.09 1.78
CA GLU A 131 -17.87 10.98 2.90
C GLU A 131 -16.75 10.92 3.94
N MET A 132 -15.67 11.66 3.71
CA MET A 132 -14.65 11.81 4.73
C MET A 132 -14.98 12.99 5.65
N ILE A 133 -15.49 12.69 6.84
CA ILE A 133 -15.51 13.66 7.93
C ILE A 133 -14.12 13.69 8.56
N LEU A 134 -13.24 14.53 8.01
CA LEU A 134 -11.92 14.76 8.59
C LEU A 134 -12.02 15.66 9.83
N LYS A 135 -12.68 15.15 10.87
CA LYS A 135 -12.74 15.83 12.17
C LYS A 135 -11.63 15.39 13.13
N TYR A 136 -10.62 14.65 12.64
CA TYR A 136 -9.58 14.15 13.52
C TYR A 136 -8.27 14.92 13.33
N GLU A 137 -7.70 15.37 14.44
CA GLU A 137 -6.31 15.81 14.63
C GLU A 137 -5.89 17.16 14.02
N GLY A 138 -6.77 18.17 13.98
CA GLY A 138 -6.33 19.52 13.56
C GLY A 138 -5.92 19.62 12.08
N ILE A 139 -5.94 18.53 11.34
CA ILE A 139 -5.85 18.51 9.89
C ILE A 139 -7.28 18.64 9.37
N SER A 140 -7.82 19.84 9.43
CA SER A 140 -9.02 20.15 8.67
C SER A 140 -8.68 19.90 7.21
N SER A 141 -9.18 18.83 6.61
CA SER A 141 -9.14 18.74 5.17
C SER A 141 -10.05 19.82 4.63
N HIS A 142 -9.45 20.92 4.25
CA HIS A 142 -10.12 22.00 3.55
C HIS A 142 -10.52 21.59 2.12
N TYR A 143 -10.33 20.27 1.78
CA TYR A 143 -10.49 19.78 0.42
C TYR A 143 -11.79 18.99 0.29
N THR A 144 -12.55 19.35 -0.72
CA THR A 144 -13.76 18.61 -1.10
C THR A 144 -13.40 17.22 -1.61
N TYR A 145 -14.37 16.32 -1.58
CA TYR A 145 -14.24 14.99 -2.19
C TYR A 145 -13.79 15.10 -3.65
N GLN A 146 -14.36 16.03 -4.42
CA GLN A 146 -13.99 16.23 -5.83
C GLN A 146 -12.53 16.68 -6.00
N GLN A 147 -12.02 17.54 -5.12
CA GLN A 147 -10.61 17.95 -5.15
C GLN A 147 -9.68 16.76 -4.89
N ARG A 148 -10.03 15.89 -3.93
CA ARG A 148 -9.25 14.67 -3.67
C ARG A 148 -9.30 13.70 -4.85
N LEU A 149 -10.45 13.50 -5.47
CA LEU A 149 -10.57 12.67 -6.68
C LEU A 149 -9.69 13.20 -7.82
N ASN A 150 -9.69 14.52 -8.04
CA ASN A 150 -8.86 15.13 -9.07
C ASN A 150 -7.36 14.93 -8.79
N GLN A 151 -6.93 15.05 -7.54
CA GLN A 151 -5.55 14.81 -7.17
C GLN A 151 -5.18 13.32 -7.26
N ASN A 152 -6.07 12.43 -6.87
CA ASN A 152 -5.88 10.99 -7.06
C ASN A 152 -5.67 10.67 -8.54
N LYS A 153 -6.53 11.21 -9.42
CA LYS A 153 -6.40 11.01 -10.85
C LYS A 153 -5.05 11.51 -11.38
N LYS A 154 -4.65 12.75 -11.05
CA LYS A 154 -3.34 13.29 -11.45
C LYS A 154 -2.18 12.40 -10.98
N PHE A 155 -2.25 11.92 -9.73
CA PHE A 155 -1.24 11.04 -9.17
C PHE A 155 -1.16 9.71 -9.94
N LEU A 156 -2.30 9.06 -10.21
CA LEU A 156 -2.35 7.80 -10.93
C LEU A 156 -1.85 7.96 -12.37
N ASP A 157 -2.29 9.00 -13.09
CA ASP A 157 -1.84 9.30 -14.45
C ASP A 157 -0.30 9.44 -14.50
N SER A 158 0.28 10.15 -13.53
CA SER A 158 1.75 10.32 -13.43
C SER A 158 2.44 9.04 -12.98
N LEU A 159 1.85 8.29 -12.05
CA LEU A 159 2.37 7.01 -11.55
C LEU A 159 2.51 6.01 -12.69
N HIS A 160 1.47 5.84 -13.50
CA HIS A 160 1.48 4.93 -14.65
C HIS A 160 2.53 5.37 -15.69
N LYS A 161 2.58 6.66 -15.99
CA LYS A 161 3.57 7.21 -16.92
C LYS A 161 5.00 6.88 -16.50
N TYR A 162 5.37 7.24 -15.27
CA TYR A 162 6.74 7.04 -14.79
C TYR A 162 7.09 5.56 -14.57
N ALA A 163 6.12 4.74 -14.18
CA ALA A 163 6.31 3.30 -14.07
C ALA A 163 6.56 2.67 -15.44
N HIS A 164 5.76 3.01 -16.44
CA HIS A 164 5.94 2.54 -17.82
C HIS A 164 7.32 2.97 -18.37
N ASP A 165 7.71 4.22 -18.17
CA ASP A 165 9.02 4.75 -18.60
C ASP A 165 10.18 4.00 -17.92
N ALA A 166 9.94 3.45 -16.72
CA ALA A 166 10.90 2.64 -15.96
C ALA A 166 10.81 1.13 -16.25
N GLY A 167 9.94 0.69 -17.17
CA GLY A 167 9.73 -0.72 -17.50
C GLY A 167 8.90 -1.51 -16.49
N ILE A 168 8.21 -0.84 -15.55
CA ILE A 168 7.31 -1.47 -14.58
C ILE A 168 5.91 -1.53 -15.21
N THR A 169 5.43 -2.75 -15.48
CA THR A 169 4.16 -2.98 -16.20
C THR A 169 3.10 -3.68 -15.36
N ASN A 170 3.46 -4.21 -14.20
CA ASN A 170 2.53 -4.95 -13.35
C ASN A 170 1.85 -4.02 -12.36
N PHE A 171 0.52 -3.95 -12.44
CA PHE A 171 -0.32 -3.12 -11.58
C PHE A 171 -1.48 -3.92 -11.00
N ILE A 172 -1.94 -3.50 -9.83
CA ILE A 172 -3.27 -3.81 -9.31
C ILE A 172 -4.02 -2.48 -9.22
N PHE A 173 -5.05 -2.35 -10.05
CA PHE A 173 -5.81 -1.12 -10.22
C PHE A 173 -6.85 -0.93 -9.11
N GLN A 174 -7.21 0.32 -8.82
CA GLN A 174 -8.30 0.63 -7.90
C GLN A 174 -9.62 -0.08 -8.27
N SER A 175 -9.91 -0.19 -9.57
CA SER A 175 -11.09 -0.90 -10.05
C SER A 175 -11.07 -2.38 -9.69
N GLU A 176 -9.92 -3.05 -9.77
CA GLU A 176 -9.78 -4.46 -9.39
C GLU A 176 -9.98 -4.65 -7.88
N ILE A 177 -9.51 -3.70 -7.07
CA ILE A 177 -9.73 -3.71 -5.61
C ILE A 177 -11.23 -3.56 -5.30
N LEU A 178 -11.91 -2.60 -5.94
CA LEU A 178 -13.34 -2.39 -5.76
C LEU A 178 -14.16 -3.61 -6.20
N ASP A 179 -13.80 -4.20 -7.34
CA ASP A 179 -14.45 -5.41 -7.86
C ASP A 179 -14.25 -6.60 -6.92
N ALA A 180 -13.04 -6.81 -6.38
CA ALA A 180 -12.75 -7.86 -5.42
C ALA A 180 -13.58 -7.70 -4.14
N VAL A 181 -13.73 -6.49 -3.65
CA VAL A 181 -14.56 -6.15 -2.49
C VAL A 181 -16.06 -6.28 -2.81
N GLY A 182 -16.45 -6.12 -4.07
CA GLY A 182 -17.83 -6.22 -4.56
C GLY A 182 -18.61 -4.90 -4.42
N VAL A 183 -17.93 -3.76 -4.54
CA VAL A 183 -18.53 -2.43 -4.42
C VAL A 183 -18.08 -1.51 -5.56
N LYS A 184 -18.83 -0.45 -5.79
CA LYS A 184 -18.48 0.58 -6.78
C LYS A 184 -17.64 1.72 -6.18
N GLU A 185 -17.75 1.92 -4.88
CA GLU A 185 -17.08 2.97 -4.13
C GLU A 185 -16.89 2.55 -2.67
N LEU A 186 -15.93 3.15 -1.99
CA LEU A 186 -15.72 2.93 -0.57
C LEU A 186 -16.57 3.91 0.26
N THR A 187 -17.26 3.38 1.26
CA THR A 187 -18.09 4.16 2.19
C THR A 187 -17.61 4.00 3.63
N PRO A 188 -17.87 4.96 4.52
CA PRO A 188 -17.49 4.89 5.93
C PRO A 188 -17.98 3.63 6.66
N ASP A 189 -19.12 3.08 6.25
CA ASP A 189 -19.69 1.86 6.85
C ASP A 189 -18.81 0.61 6.63
N MET A 190 -17.90 0.65 5.69
CA MET A 190 -16.95 -0.41 5.40
C MET A 190 -15.76 -0.42 6.36
N THR A 191 -15.64 0.59 7.22
CA THR A 191 -14.59 0.67 8.26
C THR A 191 -15.12 0.17 9.61
N HIS A 192 -14.19 -0.26 10.49
CA HIS A 192 -14.54 -0.81 11.81
C HIS A 192 -15.35 0.16 12.68
N ASN A 193 -15.04 1.44 12.67
CA ASN A 193 -15.69 2.44 13.52
C ASN A 193 -16.58 3.42 12.76
N LYS A 194 -16.96 3.10 11.52
CA LYS A 194 -17.67 4.03 10.61
C LYS A 194 -16.93 5.35 10.42
N ALA A 195 -15.66 5.37 10.77
CA ALA A 195 -14.80 6.55 10.65
C ALA A 195 -13.86 6.32 9.47
N PRO A 196 -13.75 7.28 8.58
CA PRO A 196 -12.82 7.18 7.44
C PRO A 196 -11.35 7.37 7.87
N HIS A 197 -11.04 6.99 9.09
CA HIS A 197 -9.68 7.12 9.61
C HIS A 197 -8.83 5.91 9.24
N PRO A 198 -7.58 6.10 8.77
CA PRO A 198 -6.73 4.99 8.37
C PRO A 198 -6.39 4.02 9.51
N VAL A 199 -6.42 4.50 10.76
CA VAL A 199 -6.17 3.66 11.95
C VAL A 199 -7.28 2.62 12.14
N ASP A 200 -8.51 2.94 11.74
CA ASP A 200 -9.65 2.03 11.90
C ASP A 200 -9.76 1.02 10.76
N GLY A 201 -9.15 1.30 9.60
CA GLY A 201 -9.05 0.38 8.46
C GLY A 201 -10.38 -0.16 7.93
N LEU A 202 -10.32 -0.85 6.82
CA LEU A 202 -11.45 -1.62 6.33
C LEU A 202 -11.74 -2.80 7.27
N LYS A 203 -13.01 -3.23 7.32
CA LYS A 203 -13.41 -4.43 8.06
C LYS A 203 -12.72 -5.67 7.51
N ASP A 204 -12.54 -6.67 8.36
CA ASP A 204 -11.80 -7.90 8.06
C ASP A 204 -12.31 -8.63 6.80
N GLU A 205 -13.61 -8.60 6.55
CA GLU A 205 -14.23 -9.19 5.35
C GLU A 205 -13.72 -8.57 4.04
N TYR A 206 -13.43 -7.26 4.03
CA TYR A 206 -12.89 -6.56 2.86
C TYR A 206 -11.38 -6.76 2.76
N ASN A 207 -10.66 -6.73 3.88
CA ASN A 207 -9.23 -7.00 3.92
C ASN A 207 -8.92 -8.41 3.41
N SER A 208 -9.74 -9.41 3.74
CA SER A 208 -9.61 -10.77 3.22
C SER A 208 -9.68 -10.81 1.70
N LYS A 209 -10.71 -10.20 1.13
CA LYS A 209 -10.91 -10.18 -0.34
C LYS A 209 -9.79 -9.46 -1.08
N ILE A 210 -9.27 -8.36 -0.49
CA ILE A 210 -8.14 -7.63 -1.05
C ILE A 210 -6.88 -8.50 -1.02
N LEU A 211 -6.62 -9.19 0.09
CA LEU A 211 -5.49 -10.09 0.21
C LEU A 211 -5.57 -11.25 -0.79
N ASP A 212 -6.75 -11.84 -0.95
CA ASP A 212 -6.98 -12.91 -1.94
C ASP A 212 -6.68 -12.44 -3.37
N LEU A 213 -7.08 -11.19 -3.71
CA LEU A 213 -6.73 -10.58 -5.00
C LEU A 213 -5.20 -10.46 -5.15
N PHE A 214 -4.50 -9.97 -4.13
CA PHE A 214 -3.05 -9.78 -4.18
C PHE A 214 -2.31 -11.11 -4.34
N ILE A 215 -2.72 -12.13 -3.60
CA ILE A 215 -2.14 -13.48 -3.71
C ILE A 215 -2.40 -14.05 -5.11
N LYS A 216 -3.63 -13.96 -5.61
CA LYS A 216 -3.99 -14.44 -6.94
C LYS A 216 -3.12 -13.80 -8.02
N LYS A 217 -3.01 -12.48 -8.02
CA LYS A 217 -2.18 -11.73 -8.99
C LYS A 217 -0.70 -12.12 -8.92
N SER A 218 -0.20 -12.34 -7.71
CA SER A 218 1.19 -12.79 -7.52
C SER A 218 1.42 -14.21 -8.05
N LEU A 219 0.46 -15.10 -7.87
CA LEU A 219 0.53 -16.47 -8.39
C LEU A 219 0.48 -16.51 -9.92
N GLU A 220 -0.34 -15.65 -10.54
CA GLU A 220 -0.37 -15.50 -12.01
C GLU A 220 1.04 -15.13 -12.53
N LEU A 221 1.72 -14.15 -11.91
CA LEU A 221 3.08 -13.77 -12.28
C LEU A 221 4.12 -14.88 -12.04
N LEU A 222 3.93 -15.74 -11.04
CA LEU A 222 4.83 -16.86 -10.80
C LEU A 222 4.70 -17.97 -11.86
N ASN A 223 3.50 -18.17 -12.40
CA ASN A 223 3.23 -19.18 -13.43
C ASN A 223 3.79 -18.75 -14.81
N ASP A 224 3.84 -17.46 -15.11
CA ASP A 224 4.43 -16.94 -16.35
C ASP A 224 5.97 -17.08 -16.38
N TRP A 225 6.59 -17.50 -15.28
CA TRP A 225 8.04 -17.69 -15.13
C TRP A 225 8.46 -19.17 -15.20
N SER A 226 7.51 -20.08 -15.39
CA SER A 226 7.76 -21.52 -15.54
C SER A 226 7.82 -21.93 -17.00
#